data_249d839330b7f299ce10fa046b3623fe
#
_entry.id   249d839330b7f299ce10fa046b3623fe
#
_cell.length_a   1.000
_cell.length_b   1.000
_cell.length_c   1.000
_cell.angle_alpha   90.00
_cell.angle_beta   90.00
_cell.angle_gamma   90.00
#
_symmetry.space_group_name_H-M   'P 1'
#
loop_
_entity.id
_entity.type
_entity.pdbx_description
1 polymer ?
#
loop_
_entity_poly.entity_id
_entity_poly.type
_entity_poly.pdbx_seq_one_letter_code
_entity_poly.pdbx_strand_id
1 'polypeptide(L)'
;MLKTNSINRKGESRTVISKDGTIVSIISVGRGPGVIVLPGVLSMARDYAAFASALASNFSVHTLERRGRGRSGPQGDGYSIQKEIDDVLAVQRDTGAKFLVGHSYGGLIALEVARNNNTFTKIAVYEPGISIDGSMPVYWMAGYEKKLAENKNLDALVEFTLADAPARLAKLPAWLMKLMLRFFFIRYPNSRQMLTLLQQNLSEWREIVKLDGHYVDYREVYATVLLLYGGRSDSRAVDLVVDRLPTVIHHIETKVFPKLDHFGIERTAPKEVAKAIGEFFSR
;
A
#
# COMPACT_ATOMS: atom_id res chain seq x y z
N MET A 1 11.84 -34.57 -24.29
CA MET A 1 12.39 -34.02 -23.01
C MET A 1 12.11 -32.53 -22.97
N LEU A 2 11.02 -32.14 -22.34
CA LEU A 2 10.68 -30.74 -22.09
C LEU A 2 11.50 -30.28 -20.88
N LYS A 3 12.44 -29.37 -21.11
CA LYS A 3 13.15 -28.68 -20.03
C LYS A 3 12.13 -27.82 -19.28
N THR A 4 11.72 -28.23 -18.10
CA THR A 4 11.04 -27.41 -17.12
C THR A 4 11.98 -26.26 -16.74
N ASN A 5 11.79 -25.09 -17.35
CA ASN A 5 12.45 -23.85 -16.92
C ASN A 5 12.01 -23.58 -15.47
N SER A 6 12.90 -23.79 -14.54
CA SER A 6 12.72 -23.34 -13.16
C SER A 6 12.51 -21.83 -13.17
N ILE A 7 11.29 -21.39 -12.87
CA ILE A 7 10.96 -19.99 -12.65
C ILE A 7 11.91 -19.50 -11.56
N ASN A 8 12.73 -18.52 -11.89
CA ASN A 8 13.66 -17.89 -10.95
C ASN A 8 12.83 -17.25 -9.82
N ARG A 9 12.72 -17.94 -8.69
CA ARG A 9 11.93 -17.51 -7.52
C ARG A 9 12.59 -16.37 -6.74
N LYS A 10 13.82 -15.99 -7.07
CA LYS A 10 14.47 -14.79 -6.57
C LYS A 10 14.13 -13.64 -7.51
N GLY A 11 13.35 -12.68 -7.02
CA GLY A 11 13.00 -11.48 -7.77
C GLY A 11 14.24 -10.76 -8.30
N GLU A 12 14.17 -10.27 -9.52
CA GLU A 12 15.19 -9.40 -10.10
C GLU A 12 14.94 -7.97 -9.61
N SER A 13 15.96 -7.34 -9.03
CA SER A 13 15.87 -5.95 -8.59
C SER A 13 16.54 -5.05 -9.64
N ARG A 14 15.81 -4.03 -10.08
CA ARG A 14 16.30 -2.99 -11.00
C ARG A 14 15.82 -1.62 -10.56
N THR A 15 16.36 -0.57 -11.16
CA THR A 15 16.03 0.81 -10.82
C THR A 15 15.61 1.58 -12.06
N VAL A 16 14.71 2.55 -11.85
CA VAL A 16 14.31 3.56 -12.83
C VAL A 16 14.52 4.94 -12.23
N ILE A 17 14.55 5.98 -13.05
CA ILE A 17 14.70 7.36 -12.60
C ILE A 17 13.35 8.05 -12.71
N SER A 18 12.88 8.60 -11.59
CA SER A 18 11.66 9.40 -11.50
C SER A 18 11.84 10.78 -12.13
N LYS A 19 10.74 11.50 -12.29
CA LYS A 19 10.72 12.84 -12.91
C LYS A 19 11.60 13.86 -12.18
N ASP A 20 11.73 13.74 -10.87
CA ASP A 20 12.55 14.61 -10.01
C ASP A 20 14.02 14.13 -9.86
N GLY A 21 14.42 13.10 -10.63
CA GLY A 21 15.76 12.50 -10.57
C GLY A 21 15.92 11.45 -9.46
N THR A 22 14.91 11.19 -8.65
CA THR A 22 14.96 10.16 -7.61
C THR A 22 15.06 8.78 -8.24
N ILE A 23 16.00 7.96 -7.73
CA ILE A 23 16.09 6.54 -8.10
C ILE A 23 14.93 5.79 -7.45
N VAL A 24 14.17 5.05 -8.25
CA VAL A 24 13.07 4.18 -7.80
C VAL A 24 13.45 2.73 -8.09
N SER A 25 13.51 1.91 -7.07
CA SER A 25 13.82 0.48 -7.18
C SER A 25 12.53 -0.33 -7.29
N ILE A 26 12.58 -1.39 -8.07
CA ILE A 26 11.50 -2.36 -8.23
C ILE A 26 12.03 -3.78 -8.08
N ILE A 27 11.21 -4.66 -7.51
CA ILE A 27 11.47 -6.10 -7.44
C ILE A 27 10.51 -6.78 -8.40
N SER A 28 11.06 -7.42 -9.44
CA SER A 28 10.28 -8.04 -10.51
C SER A 28 10.30 -9.56 -10.42
N VAL A 29 9.12 -10.20 -10.56
CA VAL A 29 8.96 -11.67 -10.59
C VAL A 29 7.95 -12.06 -11.64
N GLY A 30 8.13 -13.24 -12.23
CA GLY A 30 7.19 -13.79 -13.22
C GLY A 30 7.40 -13.27 -14.63
N ARG A 31 6.47 -13.63 -15.52
CA ARG A 31 6.41 -13.23 -16.92
C ARG A 31 4.95 -13.10 -17.36
N GLY A 32 4.68 -12.28 -18.36
CA GLY A 32 3.34 -12.03 -18.88
C GLY A 32 2.96 -10.56 -18.83
N PRO A 33 1.68 -10.19 -18.87
CA PRO A 33 1.23 -8.81 -18.74
C PRO A 33 1.74 -8.16 -17.46
N GLY A 34 2.20 -6.91 -17.55
CA GLY A 34 2.83 -6.19 -16.44
C GLY A 34 1.81 -5.71 -15.39
N VAL A 35 2.13 -5.94 -14.13
CA VAL A 35 1.40 -5.46 -12.96
C VAL A 35 2.36 -4.71 -12.04
N ILE A 36 2.05 -3.47 -11.70
CA ILE A 36 2.78 -2.73 -10.66
C ILE A 36 2.06 -2.93 -9.32
N VAL A 37 2.82 -3.16 -8.25
CA VAL A 37 2.29 -3.34 -6.88
C VAL A 37 2.85 -2.23 -5.98
N LEU A 38 1.94 -1.52 -5.32
CA LEU A 38 2.22 -0.39 -4.42
C LEU A 38 1.97 -0.77 -2.97
N PRO A 39 3.04 -0.90 -2.15
CA PRO A 39 2.95 -1.14 -0.71
C PRO A 39 2.27 -0.01 0.07
N GLY A 40 1.68 -0.35 1.23
CA GLY A 40 1.11 0.59 2.18
C GLY A 40 2.14 1.38 2.99
N VAL A 41 1.66 2.12 4.00
CA VAL A 41 2.51 2.77 5.01
C VAL A 41 3.28 1.71 5.81
N LEU A 42 4.45 2.05 6.32
CA LEU A 42 5.29 1.17 7.15
C LEU A 42 5.63 -0.19 6.54
N SER A 43 5.27 -0.45 5.27
CA SER A 43 5.53 -1.71 4.56
C SER A 43 6.66 -1.55 3.54
N MET A 44 7.36 -2.66 3.28
CA MET A 44 8.41 -2.78 2.27
C MET A 44 7.95 -3.66 1.12
N ALA A 45 8.57 -3.54 -0.06
CA ALA A 45 8.26 -4.39 -1.21
C ALA A 45 8.36 -5.90 -0.89
N ARG A 46 9.32 -6.30 -0.05
CA ARG A 46 9.51 -7.70 0.37
C ARG A 46 8.34 -8.27 1.19
N ASP A 47 7.56 -7.43 1.86
CA ASP A 47 6.41 -7.88 2.65
C ASP A 47 5.29 -8.41 1.73
N TYR A 48 5.30 -8.00 0.45
CA TYR A 48 4.39 -8.47 -0.61
C TYR A 48 4.95 -9.65 -1.43
N ALA A 49 6.10 -10.23 -1.05
CA ALA A 49 6.74 -11.28 -1.85
C ALA A 49 5.86 -12.52 -2.07
N ALA A 50 5.07 -12.93 -1.06
CA ALA A 50 4.15 -14.05 -1.18
C ALA A 50 2.99 -13.75 -2.14
N PHE A 51 2.44 -12.54 -2.09
CA PHE A 51 1.43 -12.02 -3.01
C PHE A 51 1.98 -11.97 -4.44
N ALA A 52 3.12 -11.30 -4.62
CA ALA A 52 3.77 -11.16 -5.93
C ALA A 52 4.09 -12.52 -6.55
N SER A 53 4.64 -13.46 -5.77
CA SER A 53 4.93 -14.82 -6.25
C SER A 53 3.69 -15.60 -6.67
N ALA A 54 2.56 -15.41 -6.00
CA ALA A 54 1.31 -16.06 -6.35
C ALA A 54 0.72 -15.48 -7.66
N LEU A 55 0.79 -14.14 -7.83
CA LEU A 55 0.30 -13.48 -9.03
C LEU A 55 1.22 -13.72 -10.24
N ALA A 56 2.51 -13.96 -10.00
CA ALA A 56 3.55 -14.18 -11.01
C ALA A 56 3.39 -15.46 -11.84
N SER A 57 2.40 -16.33 -11.52
CA SER A 57 2.06 -17.47 -12.36
C SER A 57 1.60 -17.07 -13.76
N ASN A 58 0.95 -15.92 -13.89
CA ASN A 58 0.36 -15.43 -15.15
C ASN A 58 0.77 -14.00 -15.52
N PHE A 59 1.48 -13.30 -14.62
CA PHE A 59 1.81 -11.88 -14.78
C PHE A 59 3.30 -11.61 -14.51
N SER A 60 3.81 -10.54 -15.11
CA SER A 60 5.08 -9.93 -14.72
C SER A 60 4.79 -8.91 -13.61
N VAL A 61 5.12 -9.25 -12.38
CA VAL A 61 4.79 -8.45 -11.18
C VAL A 61 5.98 -7.60 -10.77
N HIS A 62 5.79 -6.30 -10.69
CA HIS A 62 6.78 -5.27 -10.36
C HIS A 62 6.39 -4.58 -9.06
N THR A 63 6.95 -5.06 -7.93
CA THR A 63 6.67 -4.44 -6.62
C THR A 63 7.58 -3.25 -6.39
N LEU A 64 7.01 -2.08 -6.18
CA LEU A 64 7.75 -0.85 -5.92
C LEU A 64 8.40 -0.88 -4.53
N GLU A 65 9.68 -0.56 -4.45
CA GLU A 65 10.28 -0.01 -3.25
C GLU A 65 10.01 1.49 -3.27
N ARG A 66 8.92 1.94 -2.64
CA ARG A 66 8.53 3.36 -2.66
C ARG A 66 9.66 4.24 -2.12
N ARG A 67 9.71 5.52 -2.49
CA ARG A 67 10.76 6.44 -2.03
C ARG A 67 10.93 6.41 -0.51
N GLY A 68 12.15 6.51 -0.01
CA GLY A 68 12.52 6.33 1.38
C GLY A 68 12.59 4.87 1.85
N ARG A 69 12.48 3.88 0.94
CA ARG A 69 12.48 2.44 1.26
C ARG A 69 13.44 1.66 0.38
N GLY A 70 13.99 0.59 0.95
CA GLY A 70 14.81 -0.38 0.22
C GLY A 70 16.00 0.27 -0.48
N ARG A 71 16.08 0.10 -1.79
CA ARG A 71 17.14 0.65 -2.65
C ARG A 71 16.70 1.93 -3.38
N SER A 72 15.48 2.39 -3.16
CA SER A 72 15.01 3.68 -3.68
C SER A 72 15.67 4.84 -2.96
N GLY A 73 15.77 5.96 -3.65
CA GLY A 73 16.24 7.21 -3.09
C GLY A 73 15.36 7.71 -1.93
N PRO A 74 15.79 8.75 -1.22
CA PRO A 74 15.08 9.26 -0.06
C PRO A 74 13.70 9.79 -0.43
N GLN A 75 12.81 9.89 0.55
CA GLN A 75 11.50 10.55 0.38
C GLN A 75 11.70 12.03 -0.01
N GLY A 76 12.75 12.64 0.53
CA GLY A 76 13.20 13.99 0.20
C GLY A 76 12.34 15.08 0.82
N ASP A 77 12.87 16.30 0.81
CA ASP A 77 12.14 17.48 1.26
C ASP A 77 10.98 17.80 0.32
N GLY A 78 9.92 18.39 0.87
CA GLY A 78 8.72 18.71 0.09
C GLY A 78 8.06 17.46 -0.50
N TYR A 79 8.02 16.36 0.28
CA TYR A 79 7.30 15.16 -0.10
C TYR A 79 5.82 15.47 -0.38
N SER A 80 5.29 14.83 -1.42
CA SER A 80 3.88 14.90 -1.79
C SER A 80 3.46 13.63 -2.51
N ILE A 81 2.15 13.35 -2.54
CA ILE A 81 1.61 12.23 -3.31
C ILE A 81 1.93 12.36 -4.81
N GLN A 82 2.10 13.58 -5.33
CA GLN A 82 2.50 13.80 -6.72
C GLN A 82 3.85 13.16 -7.05
N LYS A 83 4.80 13.16 -6.10
CA LYS A 83 6.09 12.47 -6.29
C LYS A 83 5.93 10.95 -6.39
N GLU A 84 5.01 10.37 -5.62
CA GLU A 84 4.68 8.93 -5.73
C GLU A 84 3.99 8.61 -7.07
N ILE A 85 3.12 9.49 -7.56
CA ILE A 85 2.49 9.37 -8.89
C ILE A 85 3.57 9.38 -9.98
N ASP A 86 4.51 10.33 -9.91
CA ASP A 86 5.60 10.43 -10.88
C ASP A 86 6.51 9.18 -10.87
N ASP A 87 6.74 8.57 -9.68
CA ASP A 87 7.48 7.31 -9.52
C ASP A 87 6.75 6.16 -10.22
N VAL A 88 5.45 6.01 -9.97
CA VAL A 88 4.62 4.96 -10.59
C VAL A 88 4.63 5.10 -12.11
N LEU A 89 4.49 6.33 -12.62
CA LEU A 89 4.52 6.59 -14.06
C LEU A 89 5.90 6.33 -14.68
N ALA A 90 7.00 6.58 -13.94
CA ALA A 90 8.35 6.23 -14.39
C ALA A 90 8.51 4.70 -14.52
N VAL A 91 8.05 3.94 -13.51
CA VAL A 91 8.05 2.47 -13.56
C VAL A 91 7.12 1.95 -14.65
N GLN A 92 5.98 2.57 -14.86
CA GLN A 92 5.04 2.18 -15.91
C GLN A 92 5.68 2.34 -17.31
N ARG A 93 6.36 3.47 -17.58
CA ARG A 93 7.06 3.68 -18.87
C ARG A 93 8.14 2.64 -19.11
N ASP A 94 8.88 2.24 -18.07
CA ASP A 94 9.96 1.26 -18.17
C ASP A 94 9.45 -0.17 -18.35
N THR A 95 8.33 -0.53 -17.70
CA THR A 95 7.79 -1.89 -17.68
C THR A 95 6.72 -2.15 -18.73
N GLY A 96 6.07 -1.09 -19.23
CA GLY A 96 4.87 -1.20 -20.07
C GLY A 96 3.63 -1.76 -19.33
N ALA A 97 3.65 -1.80 -17.99
CA ALA A 97 2.55 -2.37 -17.20
C ALA A 97 1.22 -1.67 -17.48
N LYS A 98 0.16 -2.47 -17.62
CA LYS A 98 -1.22 -2.01 -17.83
C LYS A 98 -2.12 -2.20 -16.61
N PHE A 99 -1.63 -2.91 -15.60
CA PHE A 99 -2.36 -3.22 -14.38
C PHE A 99 -1.66 -2.63 -13.17
N LEU A 100 -2.45 -2.18 -12.20
CA LEU A 100 -1.96 -1.56 -10.98
C LEU A 100 -2.65 -2.19 -9.76
N VAL A 101 -1.88 -2.54 -8.74
CA VAL A 101 -2.37 -2.99 -7.45
C VAL A 101 -1.89 -2.04 -6.38
N GLY A 102 -2.79 -1.56 -5.52
CA GLY A 102 -2.44 -0.72 -4.39
C GLY A 102 -3.04 -1.23 -3.08
N HIS A 103 -2.26 -1.23 -2.01
CA HIS A 103 -2.70 -1.56 -0.66
C HIS A 103 -2.61 -0.33 0.24
N SER A 104 -3.67 -0.06 1.00
CA SER A 104 -3.65 1.05 1.97
C SER A 104 -3.25 2.38 1.31
N TYR A 105 -2.22 3.06 1.78
CA TYR A 105 -1.70 4.27 1.14
C TYR A 105 -1.26 4.04 -0.32
N GLY A 106 -0.72 2.85 -0.63
CA GLY A 106 -0.48 2.45 -2.02
C GLY A 106 -1.76 2.39 -2.86
N GLY A 107 -2.90 2.09 -2.24
CA GLY A 107 -4.23 2.15 -2.87
C GLY A 107 -4.68 3.58 -3.17
N LEU A 108 -4.42 4.52 -2.26
CA LEU A 108 -4.62 5.95 -2.51
C LEU A 108 -3.77 6.43 -3.68
N ILE A 109 -2.47 6.10 -3.69
CA ILE A 109 -1.58 6.44 -4.81
C ILE A 109 -2.13 5.86 -6.12
N ALA A 110 -2.59 4.60 -6.14
CA ALA A 110 -3.11 3.96 -7.34
C ALA A 110 -4.33 4.71 -7.91
N LEU A 111 -5.23 5.17 -7.06
CA LEU A 111 -6.41 5.94 -7.49
C LEU A 111 -6.02 7.35 -7.95
N GLU A 112 -5.08 8.02 -7.29
CA GLU A 112 -4.57 9.32 -7.74
C GLU A 112 -3.84 9.23 -9.08
N VAL A 113 -3.08 8.15 -9.34
CA VAL A 113 -2.49 7.87 -10.66
C VAL A 113 -3.59 7.72 -11.70
N ALA A 114 -4.63 6.94 -11.40
CA ALA A 114 -5.70 6.65 -12.34
C ALA A 114 -6.57 7.87 -12.67
N ARG A 115 -6.81 8.75 -11.69
CA ARG A 115 -7.53 10.00 -11.89
C ARG A 115 -6.82 10.92 -12.89
N ASN A 116 -5.52 10.93 -12.85
CA ASN A 116 -4.69 11.84 -13.64
C ASN A 116 -4.12 11.19 -14.94
N ASN A 117 -4.35 9.89 -15.15
CA ASN A 117 -3.69 9.19 -16.24
C ASN A 117 -4.44 7.91 -16.67
N ASN A 118 -4.69 7.78 -17.98
CA ASN A 118 -5.43 6.65 -18.56
C ASN A 118 -4.52 5.48 -19.00
N THR A 119 -3.29 5.41 -18.52
CA THR A 119 -2.33 4.38 -18.94
C THR A 119 -2.70 2.99 -18.41
N PHE A 120 -3.26 2.92 -17.21
CA PHE A 120 -3.69 1.68 -16.58
C PHE A 120 -5.14 1.37 -16.98
N THR A 121 -5.36 0.14 -17.46
CA THR A 121 -6.70 -0.32 -17.89
C THR A 121 -7.51 -0.92 -16.77
N LYS A 122 -6.85 -1.58 -15.83
CA LYS A 122 -7.48 -2.16 -14.63
C LYS A 122 -6.64 -1.91 -13.38
N ILE A 123 -7.32 -1.64 -12.29
CA ILE A 123 -6.72 -1.30 -11.00
C ILE A 123 -7.39 -2.10 -9.90
N ALA A 124 -6.60 -2.74 -9.05
CA ALA A 124 -7.10 -3.41 -7.85
C ALA A 124 -6.59 -2.67 -6.61
N VAL A 125 -7.49 -2.27 -5.73
CA VAL A 125 -7.14 -1.60 -4.48
C VAL A 125 -7.66 -2.40 -3.30
N TYR A 126 -6.75 -2.73 -2.36
CA TYR A 126 -7.10 -3.40 -1.13
C TYR A 126 -7.10 -2.38 0.02
N GLU A 127 -8.30 -2.08 0.55
CA GLU A 127 -8.51 -1.10 1.62
C GLU A 127 -7.70 0.19 1.40
N PRO A 128 -7.95 0.94 0.32
CA PRO A 128 -7.17 2.14 0.02
C PRO A 128 -7.28 3.16 1.15
N GLY A 129 -6.16 3.77 1.53
CA GLY A 129 -6.04 4.72 2.62
C GLY A 129 -6.62 6.10 2.26
N ILE A 130 -7.92 6.18 2.08
CA ILE A 130 -8.65 7.40 1.71
C ILE A 130 -9.34 7.96 2.94
N SER A 131 -9.17 9.26 3.19
CA SER A 131 -9.94 9.98 4.19
C SER A 131 -11.23 10.52 3.58
N ILE A 132 -12.35 10.22 4.23
CA ILE A 132 -13.70 10.69 3.87
C ILE A 132 -14.35 11.27 5.12
N ASP A 133 -14.75 12.53 5.07
CA ASP A 133 -15.41 13.22 6.18
C ASP A 133 -14.63 13.10 7.51
N GLY A 134 -13.32 13.29 7.46
CA GLY A 134 -12.44 13.20 8.62
C GLY A 134 -12.33 11.79 9.23
N SER A 135 -12.53 10.72 8.41
CA SER A 135 -12.50 9.35 8.91
C SER A 135 -11.12 8.88 9.38
N MET A 136 -10.06 9.50 8.90
CA MET A 136 -8.70 9.19 9.33
C MET A 136 -8.30 10.05 10.55
N PRO A 137 -7.94 9.44 11.70
CA PRO A 137 -7.62 10.19 12.90
C PRO A 137 -6.31 10.97 12.76
N VAL A 138 -6.29 12.22 13.22
CA VAL A 138 -5.11 13.12 13.16
C VAL A 138 -4.57 13.51 14.54
N TYR A 139 -5.32 13.26 15.61
CA TYR A 139 -5.00 13.71 16.98
C TYR A 139 -3.66 13.17 17.50
N TRP A 140 -3.20 12.05 16.99
CA TRP A 140 -1.95 11.41 17.37
C TRP A 140 -0.70 12.07 16.74
N MET A 141 -0.85 12.80 15.62
CA MET A 141 0.28 13.25 14.80
C MET A 141 1.24 14.16 15.56
N ALA A 142 0.74 15.10 16.34
CA ALA A 142 1.59 16.04 17.11
C ALA A 142 2.43 15.31 18.17
N GLY A 143 1.83 14.37 18.91
CA GLY A 143 2.53 13.55 19.90
C GLY A 143 3.55 12.62 19.27
N TYR A 144 3.19 12.04 18.13
CA TYR A 144 4.07 11.20 17.33
C TYR A 144 5.31 11.98 16.84
N GLU A 145 5.12 13.14 16.25
CA GLU A 145 6.20 14.02 15.77
C GLU A 145 7.16 14.40 16.90
N LYS A 146 6.61 14.80 18.06
CA LYS A 146 7.41 15.09 19.24
C LYS A 146 8.27 13.90 19.66
N LYS A 147 7.70 12.68 19.69
CA LYS A 147 8.45 11.48 20.05
C LYS A 147 9.55 11.14 19.03
N LEU A 148 9.30 11.37 17.74
CA LEU A 148 10.33 11.22 16.71
C LEU A 148 11.49 12.20 16.91
N ALA A 149 11.20 13.47 17.20
CA ALA A 149 12.22 14.48 17.49
C ALA A 149 13.07 14.13 18.73
N GLU A 150 12.47 13.42 19.70
CA GLU A 150 13.14 12.91 20.90
C GLU A 150 13.83 11.54 20.69
N ASN A 151 13.87 11.00 19.46
CA ASN A 151 14.37 9.66 19.12
C ASN A 151 13.67 8.51 19.87
N LYS A 152 12.42 8.72 20.31
CA LYS A 152 11.57 7.73 21.00
C LYS A 152 10.72 6.94 20.00
N ASN A 153 11.38 6.31 19.01
CA ASN A 153 10.72 5.67 17.87
C ASN A 153 9.67 4.62 18.24
N LEU A 154 9.94 3.79 19.27
CA LEU A 154 8.96 2.80 19.72
C LEU A 154 7.73 3.45 20.35
N ASP A 155 7.90 4.56 21.08
CA ASP A 155 6.78 5.29 21.69
C ASP A 155 5.95 6.03 20.63
N ALA A 156 6.60 6.55 19.57
CA ALA A 156 5.92 7.07 18.41
C ALA A 156 5.06 5.97 17.73
N LEU A 157 5.64 4.80 17.46
CA LEU A 157 4.90 3.68 16.88
C LEU A 157 3.72 3.23 17.76
N VAL A 158 3.87 3.23 19.08
CA VAL A 158 2.77 2.94 20.04
C VAL A 158 1.62 3.91 19.82
N GLU A 159 1.91 5.21 19.74
CA GLU A 159 0.89 6.25 19.56
C GLU A 159 0.12 6.08 18.26
N PHE A 160 0.84 5.87 17.14
CA PHE A 160 0.24 5.56 15.86
C PHE A 160 -0.61 4.29 15.91
N THR A 161 -0.06 3.20 16.46
CA THR A 161 -0.76 1.91 16.52
C THR A 161 -2.06 2.00 17.34
N LEU A 162 -2.08 2.75 18.44
CA LEU A 162 -3.30 2.95 19.24
C LEU A 162 -4.34 3.80 18.52
N ALA A 163 -3.90 4.79 17.73
CA ALA A 163 -4.80 5.66 16.99
C ALA A 163 -5.47 4.97 15.78
N ASP A 164 -4.74 4.06 15.13
CA ASP A 164 -5.19 3.31 13.95
C ASP A 164 -5.75 1.91 14.29
N ALA A 165 -5.80 1.58 15.59
CA ALA A 165 -6.25 0.27 16.05
C ALA A 165 -7.79 0.16 16.08
N PRO A 166 -8.34 -1.05 15.91
CA PRO A 166 -9.74 -1.33 16.21
C PRO A 166 -10.12 -0.86 17.62
N ALA A 167 -11.37 -0.41 17.79
CA ALA A 167 -11.85 0.27 19.01
C ALA A 167 -11.52 -0.44 20.33
N ARG A 168 -11.49 -1.78 20.34
CA ARG A 168 -11.09 -2.59 21.50
C ARG A 168 -9.61 -2.50 21.86
N LEU A 169 -8.73 -2.35 20.86
CA LEU A 169 -7.29 -2.22 21.07
C LEU A 169 -6.88 -0.77 21.31
N ALA A 170 -7.57 0.20 20.73
CA ALA A 170 -7.35 1.62 20.92
C ALA A 170 -7.47 2.07 22.41
N LYS A 171 -8.21 1.30 23.24
CA LYS A 171 -8.39 1.56 24.68
C LYS A 171 -7.28 0.95 25.55
N LEU A 172 -6.31 0.24 24.97
CA LEU A 172 -5.22 -0.35 25.75
C LEU A 172 -4.29 0.74 26.31
N PRO A 173 -3.79 0.58 27.55
CA PRO A 173 -2.74 1.46 28.07
C PRO A 173 -1.49 1.41 27.17
N ALA A 174 -0.86 2.55 26.92
CA ALA A 174 0.32 2.66 26.05
C ALA A 174 1.47 1.72 26.45
N TRP A 175 1.67 1.50 27.77
CA TRP A 175 2.71 0.59 28.25
C TRP A 175 2.45 -0.87 27.82
N LEU A 176 1.17 -1.31 27.81
CA LEU A 176 0.80 -2.65 27.37
C LEU A 176 0.99 -2.80 25.86
N MET A 177 0.56 -1.82 25.07
CA MET A 177 0.81 -1.80 23.62
C MET A 177 2.32 -1.82 23.34
N LYS A 178 3.12 -1.07 24.07
CA LYS A 178 4.59 -1.08 23.96
C LYS A 178 5.18 -2.47 24.24
N LEU A 179 4.66 -3.16 25.25
CA LEU A 179 5.07 -4.53 25.56
C LEU A 179 4.70 -5.50 24.41
N MET A 180 3.48 -5.39 23.89
CA MET A 180 3.01 -6.21 22.75
C MET A 180 3.88 -5.99 21.51
N LEU A 181 4.22 -4.75 21.18
CA LEU A 181 5.13 -4.43 20.05
C LEU A 181 6.54 -4.99 20.27
N ARG A 182 7.06 -4.97 21.50
CA ARG A 182 8.35 -5.61 21.81
C ARG A 182 8.32 -7.11 21.55
N PHE A 183 7.27 -7.80 22.01
CA PHE A 183 7.09 -9.22 21.73
C PHE A 183 6.93 -9.49 20.23
N PHE A 184 6.15 -8.66 19.53
CA PHE A 184 6.00 -8.74 18.08
C PHE A 184 7.35 -8.64 17.36
N PHE A 185 8.21 -7.69 17.72
CA PHE A 185 9.54 -7.55 17.13
C PHE A 185 10.53 -8.66 17.52
N ILE A 186 10.33 -9.34 18.66
CA ILE A 186 11.08 -10.56 19.00
C ILE A 186 10.64 -11.70 18.10
N ARG A 187 9.33 -11.88 17.93
CA ARG A 187 8.75 -12.97 17.12
C ARG A 187 8.98 -12.78 15.62
N TYR A 188 9.00 -11.53 15.17
CA TYR A 188 9.16 -11.12 13.76
C TYR A 188 10.29 -10.07 13.63
N PRO A 189 11.56 -10.48 13.68
CA PRO A 189 12.68 -9.52 13.71
C PRO A 189 12.73 -8.58 12.50
N ASN A 190 12.34 -9.07 11.32
CA ASN A 190 12.29 -8.25 10.10
C ASN A 190 11.29 -7.09 10.18
N SER A 191 10.27 -7.18 11.03
CA SER A 191 9.29 -6.10 11.22
C SER A 191 9.87 -4.88 11.94
N ARG A 192 11.06 -5.00 12.57
CA ARG A 192 11.75 -3.84 13.19
C ARG A 192 12.07 -2.72 12.19
N GLN A 193 12.15 -3.04 10.92
CA GLN A 193 12.32 -2.03 9.87
C GLN A 193 11.20 -0.97 9.86
N MET A 194 10.00 -1.27 10.38
CA MET A 194 8.94 -0.28 10.54
C MET A 194 9.43 0.94 11.32
N LEU A 195 10.34 0.73 12.31
CA LEU A 195 10.94 1.82 13.09
C LEU A 195 11.82 2.76 12.26
N THR A 196 12.29 2.34 11.09
CA THR A 196 13.06 3.18 10.17
C THR A 196 12.18 3.97 9.21
N LEU A 197 10.88 3.68 9.17
CA LEU A 197 9.90 4.28 8.25
C LEU A 197 8.96 5.28 8.94
N LEU A 198 9.23 5.63 10.19
CA LEU A 198 8.30 6.43 10.97
C LEU A 198 8.21 7.89 10.49
N GLN A 199 9.31 8.47 9.99
CA GLN A 199 9.29 9.81 9.38
C GLN A 199 8.49 9.80 8.07
N GLN A 200 8.70 8.76 7.24
CA GLN A 200 7.95 8.57 6.00
C GLN A 200 6.46 8.39 6.29
N ASN A 201 6.12 7.60 7.32
CA ASN A 201 4.74 7.40 7.74
C ASN A 201 4.04 8.72 8.08
N LEU A 202 4.70 9.61 8.83
CA LEU A 202 4.13 10.92 9.19
C LEU A 202 3.86 11.77 7.93
N SER A 203 4.81 11.81 7.00
CA SER A 203 4.66 12.55 5.76
C SER A 203 3.52 11.98 4.88
N GLU A 204 3.40 10.67 4.81
CA GLU A 204 2.34 9.96 4.06
C GLU A 204 0.95 10.24 4.66
N TRP A 205 0.82 10.21 5.98
CA TRP A 205 -0.43 10.55 6.65
C TRP A 205 -0.83 12.01 6.44
N ARG A 206 0.12 12.94 6.39
CA ARG A 206 -0.16 14.34 6.03
C ARG A 206 -0.77 14.45 4.62
N GLU A 207 -0.30 13.64 3.66
CA GLU A 207 -0.88 13.60 2.32
C GLU A 207 -2.29 12.98 2.31
N ILE A 208 -2.55 11.92 3.10
CA ILE A 208 -3.91 11.36 3.25
C ILE A 208 -4.88 12.45 3.75
N VAL A 209 -4.48 13.18 4.78
CA VAL A 209 -5.32 14.23 5.39
C VAL A 209 -5.58 15.40 4.44
N LYS A 210 -4.58 15.80 3.63
CA LYS A 210 -4.77 16.85 2.62
C LYS A 210 -5.81 16.48 1.57
N LEU A 211 -5.99 15.20 1.31
CA LEU A 211 -6.93 14.66 0.34
C LEU A 211 -8.27 14.28 0.98
N ASP A 212 -8.54 14.69 2.23
CA ASP A 212 -9.85 14.45 2.85
C ASP A 212 -10.97 15.05 2.02
N GLY A 213 -12.00 14.25 1.73
CA GLY A 213 -13.12 14.65 0.89
C GLY A 213 -12.87 14.64 -0.63
N HIS A 214 -11.63 14.47 -1.10
CA HIS A 214 -11.32 14.43 -2.55
C HIS A 214 -11.80 13.15 -3.25
N TYR A 215 -12.34 12.17 -2.54
CA TYR A 215 -12.86 10.94 -3.14
C TYR A 215 -13.89 11.17 -4.26
N VAL A 216 -14.59 12.30 -4.25
CA VAL A 216 -15.55 12.70 -5.30
C VAL A 216 -14.89 12.92 -6.66
N ASP A 217 -13.59 13.23 -6.68
CA ASP A 217 -12.82 13.44 -7.91
C ASP A 217 -12.50 12.11 -8.62
N TYR A 218 -12.68 10.96 -7.95
CA TYR A 218 -12.47 9.64 -8.58
C TYR A 218 -13.54 9.28 -9.62
N ARG A 219 -14.58 10.12 -9.83
CA ARG A 219 -15.43 10.09 -11.03
C ARG A 219 -14.63 10.23 -12.32
N GLU A 220 -13.40 10.78 -12.25
CA GLU A 220 -12.49 10.95 -13.37
C GLU A 220 -11.64 9.68 -13.65
N VAL A 221 -11.81 8.61 -12.88
CA VAL A 221 -11.14 7.32 -13.09
C VAL A 221 -11.86 6.54 -14.18
N TYR A 222 -11.19 6.35 -15.33
CA TYR A 222 -11.71 5.60 -16.47
C TYR A 222 -11.32 4.11 -16.43
N ALA A 223 -10.30 3.74 -15.67
CA ALA A 223 -9.91 2.35 -15.48
C ALA A 223 -11.02 1.55 -14.80
N THR A 224 -11.13 0.25 -15.13
CA THR A 224 -11.96 -0.64 -14.31
C THR A 224 -11.29 -0.90 -12.97
N VAL A 225 -12.00 -0.66 -11.88
CA VAL A 225 -11.49 -0.77 -10.51
C VAL A 225 -12.06 -2.00 -9.82
N LEU A 226 -11.22 -2.76 -9.13
CA LEU A 226 -11.62 -3.78 -8.17
C LEU A 226 -11.29 -3.28 -6.77
N LEU A 227 -12.32 -2.96 -5.99
CA LEU A 227 -12.20 -2.61 -4.57
C LEU A 227 -12.29 -3.88 -3.72
N LEU A 228 -11.22 -4.18 -2.97
CA LEU A 228 -11.15 -5.34 -2.09
C LEU A 228 -11.04 -4.88 -0.63
N TYR A 229 -11.69 -5.63 0.27
CA TYR A 229 -11.59 -5.35 1.70
C TYR A 229 -11.81 -6.60 2.55
N GLY A 230 -11.30 -6.55 3.79
CA GLY A 230 -11.46 -7.61 4.78
C GLY A 230 -12.71 -7.39 5.63
N GLY A 231 -13.53 -8.43 5.79
CA GLY A 231 -14.73 -8.37 6.65
C GLY A 231 -14.41 -8.30 8.15
N ARG A 232 -13.14 -8.37 8.53
CA ARG A 232 -12.67 -8.21 9.92
C ARG A 232 -11.96 -6.87 10.16
N SER A 233 -11.90 -6.01 9.16
CA SER A 233 -11.38 -4.66 9.28
C SER A 233 -12.43 -3.81 10.01
N ASP A 234 -12.25 -3.66 11.32
CA ASP A 234 -13.12 -2.85 12.18
C ASP A 234 -12.64 -1.37 12.09
N SER A 235 -12.97 -0.72 10.97
CA SER A 235 -12.50 0.64 10.66
C SER A 235 -13.59 1.44 9.95
N ARG A 236 -13.98 2.57 10.57
CA ARG A 236 -14.90 3.54 9.98
C ARG A 236 -14.41 4.04 8.61
N ALA A 237 -13.09 4.19 8.44
CA ALA A 237 -12.53 4.65 7.18
C ALA A 237 -12.77 3.61 6.06
N VAL A 238 -12.59 2.31 6.35
CA VAL A 238 -12.88 1.23 5.40
C VAL A 238 -14.36 1.21 5.05
N ASP A 239 -15.26 1.31 6.04
CA ASP A 239 -16.70 1.31 5.81
C ASP A 239 -17.12 2.45 4.88
N LEU A 240 -16.64 3.68 5.13
CA LEU A 240 -16.92 4.83 4.28
C LEU A 240 -16.36 4.67 2.87
N VAL A 241 -15.18 4.10 2.71
CA VAL A 241 -14.58 3.83 1.39
C VAL A 241 -15.44 2.82 0.61
N VAL A 242 -15.87 1.74 1.26
CA VAL A 242 -16.73 0.71 0.65
C VAL A 242 -18.09 1.26 0.24
N ASP A 243 -18.66 2.15 1.05
CA ASP A 243 -19.96 2.77 0.76
C ASP A 243 -19.86 3.87 -0.32
N ARG A 244 -18.80 4.67 -0.30
CA ARG A 244 -18.75 5.90 -1.11
C ARG A 244 -18.06 5.71 -2.47
N LEU A 245 -16.97 4.93 -2.57
CA LEU A 245 -16.29 4.79 -3.86
C LEU A 245 -17.18 4.21 -4.97
N PRO A 246 -18.05 3.21 -4.72
CA PRO A 246 -18.96 2.70 -5.74
C PRO A 246 -19.98 3.72 -6.24
N THR A 247 -20.21 4.81 -5.51
CA THR A 247 -21.15 5.87 -5.93
C THR A 247 -20.50 6.90 -6.87
N VAL A 248 -19.16 6.93 -6.95
CA VAL A 248 -18.43 7.93 -7.74
C VAL A 248 -17.61 7.35 -8.88
N ILE A 249 -17.02 6.15 -8.73
CA ILE A 249 -16.26 5.49 -9.78
C ILE A 249 -17.21 4.71 -10.70
N HIS A 250 -17.22 5.05 -11.99
CA HIS A 250 -18.17 4.49 -12.95
C HIS A 250 -18.00 2.97 -13.21
N HIS A 251 -16.77 2.49 -13.21
CA HIS A 251 -16.44 1.09 -13.50
C HIS A 251 -15.75 0.46 -12.28
N ILE A 252 -16.53 0.12 -11.26
CA ILE A 252 -16.02 -0.47 -10.03
C ILE A 252 -16.75 -1.76 -9.67
N GLU A 253 -15.98 -2.77 -9.31
CA GLU A 253 -16.45 -4.01 -8.70
C GLU A 253 -15.95 -4.06 -7.26
N THR A 254 -16.76 -4.61 -6.36
CA THR A 254 -16.40 -4.73 -4.94
C THR A 254 -16.33 -6.20 -4.53
N LYS A 255 -15.29 -6.58 -3.78
CA LYS A 255 -15.13 -7.94 -3.25
C LYS A 255 -14.71 -7.92 -1.80
N VAL A 256 -15.53 -8.55 -0.95
CA VAL A 256 -15.22 -8.77 0.47
C VAL A 256 -14.51 -10.12 0.68
N PHE A 257 -13.55 -10.13 1.62
CA PHE A 257 -12.96 -11.33 2.19
C PHE A 257 -13.41 -11.46 3.66
N PRO A 258 -14.44 -12.24 3.97
CA PRO A 258 -15.10 -12.21 5.29
C PRO A 258 -14.18 -12.56 6.47
N LYS A 259 -13.10 -13.30 6.21
CA LYS A 259 -12.16 -13.78 7.25
C LYS A 259 -10.87 -12.97 7.34
N LEU A 260 -10.65 -12.02 6.43
CA LEU A 260 -9.44 -11.22 6.37
C LEU A 260 -9.63 -9.86 7.06
N ASP A 261 -8.50 -9.25 7.37
CA ASP A 261 -8.35 -7.90 7.89
C ASP A 261 -7.50 -7.05 6.93
N HIS A 262 -7.11 -5.86 7.38
CA HIS A 262 -6.26 -4.92 6.64
C HIS A 262 -4.97 -5.56 6.08
N PHE A 263 -4.43 -6.57 6.77
CA PHE A 263 -3.18 -7.24 6.39
C PHE A 263 -3.39 -8.47 5.49
N GLY A 264 -4.59 -8.67 4.94
CA GLY A 264 -4.95 -9.79 4.10
C GLY A 264 -4.03 -10.00 2.91
N ILE A 265 -3.70 -8.93 2.20
CA ILE A 265 -2.87 -8.96 0.98
C ILE A 265 -1.38 -9.24 1.27
N GLU A 266 -0.84 -8.76 2.41
CA GLU A 266 0.60 -8.89 2.67
C GLU A 266 0.97 -10.03 3.61
N ARG A 267 0.06 -10.43 4.55
CA ARG A 267 0.40 -11.38 5.63
C ARG A 267 -0.56 -12.54 5.77
N THR A 268 -1.88 -12.24 5.90
CA THR A 268 -2.86 -13.24 6.36
C THR A 268 -3.23 -14.23 5.26
N ALA A 269 -3.51 -13.77 4.04
CA ALA A 269 -3.91 -14.63 2.92
C ALA A 269 -3.45 -14.08 1.54
N PRO A 270 -2.15 -13.76 1.36
CA PRO A 270 -1.66 -13.13 0.13
C PRO A 270 -1.99 -13.92 -1.15
N LYS A 271 -2.02 -15.25 -1.08
CA LYS A 271 -2.33 -16.12 -2.23
C LYS A 271 -3.82 -16.05 -2.62
N GLU A 272 -4.72 -15.93 -1.64
CA GLU A 272 -6.16 -15.83 -1.87
C GLU A 272 -6.49 -14.48 -2.55
N VAL A 273 -5.90 -13.39 -2.03
CA VAL A 273 -6.04 -12.06 -2.61
C VAL A 273 -5.44 -12.00 -4.02
N ALA A 274 -4.24 -12.58 -4.22
CA ALA A 274 -3.58 -12.65 -5.54
C ALA A 274 -4.44 -13.41 -6.56
N LYS A 275 -5.08 -14.51 -6.16
CA LYS A 275 -6.00 -15.27 -7.03
C LYS A 275 -7.16 -14.40 -7.50
N ALA A 276 -7.82 -13.69 -6.58
CA ALA A 276 -8.95 -12.82 -6.93
C ALA A 276 -8.55 -11.67 -7.88
N ILE A 277 -7.39 -11.05 -7.63
CA ILE A 277 -6.85 -9.99 -8.48
C ILE A 277 -6.44 -10.55 -9.85
N GLY A 278 -5.81 -11.72 -9.89
CA GLY A 278 -5.43 -12.38 -11.14
C GLY A 278 -6.64 -12.73 -12.01
N GLU A 279 -7.71 -13.24 -11.42
CA GLU A 279 -8.99 -13.51 -12.09
C GLU A 279 -9.60 -12.22 -12.69
N PHE A 280 -9.54 -11.11 -11.93
CA PHE A 280 -10.02 -9.81 -12.39
C PHE A 280 -9.18 -9.27 -13.56
N PHE A 281 -7.86 -9.37 -13.51
CA PHE A 281 -6.99 -8.89 -14.60
C PHE A 281 -7.08 -9.74 -15.86
N SER A 282 -7.47 -11.01 -15.75
CA SER A 282 -7.57 -11.95 -16.87
C SER A 282 -8.89 -11.86 -17.66
N ARG A 283 -9.90 -11.20 -17.13
CA ARG A 283 -11.17 -10.88 -17.81
C ARG A 283 -10.98 -9.70 -18.75
#